data_d1009267f0791f2a4215a55432fa6865
#
_entry.id   d1009267f0791f2a4215a55432fa6865
#
_cell.length_a   1.000
_cell.length_b   1.000
_cell.length_c   1.000
_cell.angle_alpha   90.00
_cell.angle_beta   90.00
_cell.angle_gamma   90.00
#
_symmetry.space_group_name_H-M   'P 1'
#
loop_
_entity.id
_entity.type
_entity.pdbx_description
1 polymer ?
#
loop_
_entity_poly.entity_id
_entity_poly.type
_entity_poly.pdbx_seq_one_letter_code
_entity_poly.pdbx_strand_id
1 'polypeptide(L)'
;MSDLAFLVLESPWEEPTKGSRRLTARPFFEGLEKIHPTVAVYYATFYGASSLRAALDDLLQAREARQVIYIGSHGSRGRVGDIRQDVFRRLLLDRKDSLKRVEGLIVSACDVFSSKEGELLNLLTQTGFRWAVGYSCTIGWFHSTLIELAIQNALAEQPDTTYRRSQGKLADFFREALSLFNHAHPLE
;
A
#
# COMPACT_ATOMS: atom_id res chain seq x y z
N MET A 1 -10.01 20.26 5.60
CA MET A 1 -10.05 19.34 4.43
C MET A 1 -8.88 18.40 4.53
N SER A 2 -9.08 17.12 4.30
CA SER A 2 -8.01 16.13 4.27
C SER A 2 -7.12 16.36 3.05
N ASP A 3 -5.80 16.32 3.26
CA ASP A 3 -4.82 16.55 2.18
C ASP A 3 -4.28 15.24 1.60
N LEU A 4 -4.29 14.18 2.41
CA LEU A 4 -3.82 12.84 2.09
C LEU A 4 -4.96 11.82 2.26
N ALA A 5 -5.15 10.95 1.27
CA ALA A 5 -6.04 9.80 1.37
C ALA A 5 -5.26 8.48 1.26
N PHE A 6 -5.57 7.55 2.15
CA PHE A 6 -5.21 6.14 1.98
C PHE A 6 -6.40 5.39 1.38
N LEU A 7 -6.20 4.84 0.20
CA LEU A 7 -7.17 4.01 -0.52
C LEU A 7 -6.85 2.54 -0.19
N VAL A 8 -7.51 2.02 0.83
CA VAL A 8 -7.22 0.71 1.42
C VAL A 8 -8.08 -0.36 0.78
N LEU A 9 -7.43 -1.27 0.08
CA LEU A 9 -8.02 -2.40 -0.61
C LEU A 9 -7.49 -3.69 0.04
N GLU A 10 -8.32 -4.41 0.75
CA GLU A 10 -7.90 -5.58 1.51
C GLU A 10 -8.66 -6.83 1.09
N SER A 11 -7.92 -7.90 0.80
CA SER A 11 -8.49 -9.23 0.65
C SER A 11 -8.42 -9.97 2.00
N PRO A 12 -9.41 -10.79 2.34
CA PRO A 12 -9.37 -11.56 3.58
C PRO A 12 -8.07 -12.36 3.71
N TRP A 13 -7.40 -12.19 4.83
CA TRP A 13 -6.14 -12.89 5.14
C TRP A 13 -6.33 -14.37 5.52
N GLU A 14 -7.52 -14.72 5.94
CA GLU A 14 -7.86 -16.08 6.33
C GLU A 14 -9.17 -16.49 5.67
N GLU A 15 -9.27 -17.77 5.32
CA GLU A 15 -10.56 -18.33 4.93
C GLU A 15 -11.54 -18.23 6.10
N PRO A 16 -12.80 -17.84 5.83
CA PRO A 16 -13.80 -17.70 6.86
C PRO A 16 -14.14 -19.08 7.45
N THR A 17 -13.45 -19.45 8.53
CA THR A 17 -13.81 -20.59 9.35
C THR A 17 -14.80 -20.14 10.41
N LYS A 18 -15.70 -21.04 10.80
CA LYS A 18 -16.73 -20.78 11.81
C LYS A 18 -16.07 -20.36 13.12
N GLY A 19 -16.24 -19.08 13.53
CA GLY A 19 -15.65 -18.52 14.75
C GLY A 19 -14.26 -17.91 14.62
N SER A 20 -13.62 -17.91 13.45
CA SER A 20 -12.32 -17.23 13.27
C SER A 20 -12.49 -15.72 13.23
N ARG A 21 -11.60 -15.02 13.95
CA ARG A 21 -11.45 -13.57 13.82
C ARG A 21 -10.62 -13.30 12.57
N ARG A 22 -11.14 -12.46 11.68
CA ARG A 22 -10.39 -12.06 10.48
C ARG A 22 -9.30 -11.07 10.86
N LEU A 23 -8.07 -11.35 10.44
CA LEU A 23 -7.00 -10.36 10.47
C LEU A 23 -7.32 -9.26 9.47
N THR A 24 -7.14 -8.00 9.88
CA THR A 24 -7.37 -6.83 9.03
C THR A 24 -6.49 -5.67 9.48
N ALA A 25 -5.93 -4.94 8.52
CA ALA A 25 -5.18 -3.72 8.77
C ALA A 25 -6.08 -2.51 9.11
N ARG A 26 -7.39 -2.63 8.92
CA ARG A 26 -8.36 -1.55 9.09
C ARG A 26 -8.24 -0.78 10.41
N PRO A 27 -8.12 -1.41 11.61
CA PRO A 27 -8.01 -0.66 12.86
C PRO A 27 -6.77 0.26 12.92
N PHE A 28 -5.69 -0.09 12.24
CA PHE A 28 -4.48 0.73 12.18
C PHE A 28 -4.70 1.98 11.33
N PHE A 29 -5.38 1.84 10.20
CA PHE A 29 -5.78 2.98 9.37
C PHE A 29 -6.79 3.88 10.06
N GLU A 30 -7.79 3.32 10.74
CA GLU A 30 -8.75 4.09 11.54
C GLU A 30 -8.07 4.84 12.69
N GLY A 31 -7.03 4.24 13.31
CA GLY A 31 -6.18 4.90 14.30
C GLY A 31 -5.40 6.07 13.70
N LEU A 32 -4.79 5.86 12.53
CA LEU A 32 -4.03 6.89 11.83
C LEU A 32 -4.90 8.10 11.46
N GLU A 33 -6.11 7.89 10.96
CA GLU A 33 -7.08 8.94 10.63
C GLU A 33 -7.47 9.77 11.87
N LYS A 34 -7.56 9.14 13.05
CA LYS A 34 -7.87 9.84 14.30
C LYS A 34 -6.68 10.65 14.83
N ILE A 35 -5.46 10.19 14.61
CA ILE A 35 -4.24 10.87 15.05
C ILE A 35 -3.94 12.06 14.12
N HIS A 36 -4.20 11.90 12.83
CA HIS A 36 -3.90 12.91 11.80
C HIS A 36 -5.18 13.44 11.15
N PRO A 37 -5.71 14.60 11.61
CA PRO A 37 -6.97 15.16 11.08
C PRO A 37 -6.93 15.55 9.59
N THR A 38 -5.75 15.60 8.98
CA THR A 38 -5.55 15.87 7.56
C THR A 38 -5.51 14.61 6.70
N VAL A 39 -5.64 13.45 7.31
CA VAL A 39 -5.71 12.14 6.64
C VAL A 39 -7.16 11.69 6.51
N ALA A 40 -7.50 11.15 5.35
CA ALA A 40 -8.74 10.40 5.11
C ALA A 40 -8.43 8.95 4.79
N VAL A 41 -9.27 8.04 5.22
CA VAL A 41 -9.15 6.61 4.93
C VAL A 41 -10.39 6.10 4.23
N TYR A 42 -10.22 5.60 3.03
CA TYR A 42 -11.26 4.92 2.26
C TYR A 42 -10.95 3.43 2.20
N TYR A 43 -11.89 2.60 2.55
CA TYR A 43 -11.68 1.16 2.72
C TYR A 43 -12.66 0.34 1.88
N ALA A 44 -12.12 -0.64 1.14
CA ALA A 44 -12.90 -1.63 0.43
C ALA A 44 -12.28 -3.03 0.55
N THR A 45 -13.14 -4.05 0.55
CA THR A 45 -12.71 -5.45 0.53
C THR A 45 -12.82 -6.00 -0.90
N PHE A 46 -11.84 -6.81 -1.31
CA PHE A 46 -11.89 -7.53 -2.57
C PHE A 46 -11.64 -9.03 -2.39
N TYR A 47 -12.13 -9.84 -3.33
CA TYR A 47 -12.01 -11.31 -3.30
C TYR A 47 -11.36 -11.87 -4.58
N GLY A 48 -11.12 -11.03 -5.57
CA GLY A 48 -10.54 -11.39 -6.86
C GLY A 48 -10.51 -10.21 -7.82
N ALA A 49 -10.10 -10.43 -9.05
CA ALA A 49 -9.87 -9.37 -10.03
C ALA A 49 -11.10 -8.48 -10.29
N SER A 50 -12.30 -9.08 -10.34
CA SER A 50 -13.54 -8.35 -10.61
C SER A 50 -13.91 -7.39 -9.48
N SER A 51 -13.86 -7.86 -8.23
CA SER A 51 -14.14 -7.03 -7.05
C SER A 51 -13.04 -6.01 -6.78
N LEU A 52 -11.76 -6.34 -7.04
CA LEU A 52 -10.66 -5.37 -6.99
C LEU A 52 -10.88 -4.25 -8.01
N ARG A 53 -11.32 -4.60 -9.23
CA ARG A 53 -11.68 -3.62 -10.26
C ARG A 53 -12.73 -2.64 -9.74
N ALA A 54 -13.84 -3.15 -9.24
CA ALA A 54 -14.94 -2.33 -8.74
C ALA A 54 -14.51 -1.44 -7.56
N ALA A 55 -13.74 -2.00 -6.62
CA ALA A 55 -13.21 -1.28 -5.48
C ALA A 55 -12.23 -0.16 -5.88
N LEU A 56 -11.37 -0.39 -6.87
CA LEU A 56 -10.49 0.65 -7.42
C LEU A 56 -11.32 1.77 -8.09
N ASP A 57 -12.34 1.41 -8.87
CA ASP A 57 -13.21 2.38 -9.55
C ASP A 57 -13.96 3.28 -8.55
N ASP A 58 -14.33 2.74 -7.40
CA ASP A 58 -14.98 3.47 -6.32
C ASP A 58 -13.98 4.35 -5.56
N LEU A 59 -12.92 3.77 -5.01
CA LEU A 59 -11.98 4.50 -4.15
C LEU A 59 -11.19 5.60 -4.90
N LEU A 60 -10.93 5.44 -6.18
CA LEU A 60 -10.27 6.46 -7.00
C LEU A 60 -11.13 7.71 -7.25
N GLN A 61 -12.41 7.74 -6.80
CA GLN A 61 -13.24 8.94 -6.78
C GLN A 61 -12.87 9.91 -5.63
N ALA A 62 -12.05 9.47 -4.68
CA ALA A 62 -11.53 10.31 -3.60
C ALA A 62 -10.92 11.62 -4.16
N ARG A 63 -11.15 12.74 -3.44
CA ARG A 63 -10.84 14.08 -3.96
C ARG A 63 -9.58 14.70 -3.40
N GLU A 64 -8.96 14.04 -2.42
CA GLU A 64 -7.73 14.49 -1.79
C GLU A 64 -6.61 14.67 -2.82
N ALA A 65 -5.81 15.71 -2.62
CA ALA A 65 -4.74 16.07 -3.55
C ALA A 65 -3.63 15.03 -3.62
N ARG A 66 -3.43 14.29 -2.52
CA ARG A 66 -2.45 13.22 -2.37
C ARG A 66 -3.20 11.92 -2.08
N GLN A 67 -2.89 10.88 -2.81
CA GLN A 67 -3.49 9.57 -2.61
C GLN A 67 -2.41 8.49 -2.57
N VAL A 68 -2.58 7.52 -1.70
CA VAL A 68 -1.73 6.32 -1.61
C VAL A 68 -2.63 5.11 -1.67
N ILE A 69 -2.37 4.21 -2.60
CA ILE A 69 -3.06 2.92 -2.67
C ILE A 69 -2.35 1.93 -1.75
N TYR A 70 -3.12 1.29 -0.88
CA TYR A 70 -2.68 0.16 -0.08
C TYR A 70 -3.44 -1.10 -0.50
N ILE A 71 -2.69 -2.15 -0.83
CA ILE A 71 -3.24 -3.46 -1.17
C ILE A 71 -2.80 -4.45 -0.11
N GLY A 72 -3.73 -4.91 0.72
CA GLY A 72 -3.48 -5.94 1.73
C GLY A 72 -4.03 -7.31 1.28
N SER A 73 -3.17 -8.32 1.20
CA SER A 73 -3.57 -9.65 0.76
C SER A 73 -2.52 -10.71 1.07
N HIS A 74 -2.90 -11.98 1.03
CA HIS A 74 -1.90 -13.02 0.85
C HIS A 74 -1.13 -12.79 -0.44
N GLY A 75 0.17 -13.10 -0.40
CA GLY A 75 1.05 -13.07 -1.55
C GLY A 75 1.69 -14.42 -1.78
N SER A 76 1.94 -14.72 -3.02
CA SER A 76 2.78 -15.82 -3.45
C SER A 76 3.44 -15.42 -4.76
N ARG A 77 4.44 -16.18 -5.22
CA ARG A 77 5.22 -15.87 -6.43
C ARG A 77 4.35 -15.35 -7.59
N GLY A 78 4.41 -14.05 -7.85
CA GLY A 78 3.68 -13.40 -8.94
C GLY A 78 2.16 -13.30 -8.75
N ARG A 79 1.65 -13.31 -7.51
CA ARG A 79 0.22 -13.16 -7.21
C ARG A 79 -0.02 -12.25 -6.02
N VAL A 80 -1.11 -11.50 -6.10
CA VAL A 80 -1.71 -10.74 -5.01
C VAL A 80 -3.04 -11.40 -4.68
N GLY A 81 -3.10 -12.17 -3.61
CA GLY A 81 -4.20 -13.11 -3.39
C GLY A 81 -4.34 -14.09 -4.56
N ASP A 82 -5.55 -14.23 -5.09
CA ASP A 82 -5.83 -15.05 -6.26
C ASP A 82 -5.54 -14.35 -7.59
N ILE A 83 -5.12 -13.09 -7.56
CA ILE A 83 -4.91 -12.28 -8.76
C ILE A 83 -3.47 -12.43 -9.25
N ARG A 84 -3.29 -12.87 -10.50
CA ARG A 84 -1.98 -12.90 -11.15
C ARG A 84 -1.41 -11.49 -11.32
N GLN A 85 -0.09 -11.35 -11.20
CA GLN A 85 0.59 -10.06 -11.27
C GLN A 85 0.34 -9.32 -12.60
N ASP A 86 0.26 -10.03 -13.73
CA ASP A 86 -0.05 -9.42 -15.03
C ASP A 86 -1.47 -8.85 -15.07
N VAL A 87 -2.44 -9.53 -14.45
CA VAL A 87 -3.82 -9.07 -14.32
C VAL A 87 -3.88 -7.87 -13.36
N PHE A 88 -3.22 -7.95 -12.20
CA PHE A 88 -3.14 -6.86 -11.24
C PHE A 88 -2.56 -5.58 -11.88
N ARG A 89 -1.43 -5.72 -12.59
CA ARG A 89 -0.81 -4.62 -13.33
C ARG A 89 -1.76 -4.02 -14.36
N ARG A 90 -2.47 -4.85 -15.14
CA ARG A 90 -3.44 -4.38 -16.13
C ARG A 90 -4.58 -3.60 -15.47
N LEU A 91 -5.09 -4.06 -14.33
CA LEU A 91 -6.14 -3.35 -13.58
C LEU A 91 -5.71 -1.93 -13.20
N LEU A 92 -4.45 -1.71 -12.85
CA LEU A 92 -3.91 -0.38 -12.58
C LEU A 92 -3.75 0.43 -13.88
N LEU A 93 -3.18 -0.16 -14.92
CA LEU A 93 -2.91 0.53 -16.18
C LEU A 93 -4.20 0.98 -16.90
N ASP A 94 -5.26 0.18 -16.85
CA ASP A 94 -6.57 0.52 -17.39
C ASP A 94 -7.19 1.78 -16.72
N ARG A 95 -6.63 2.20 -15.57
CA ARG A 95 -7.06 3.36 -14.75
C ARG A 95 -6.05 4.48 -14.71
N LYS A 96 -5.07 4.49 -15.58
CA LYS A 96 -3.96 5.45 -15.58
C LYS A 96 -4.43 6.91 -15.43
N ASP A 97 -5.52 7.28 -16.07
CA ASP A 97 -6.05 8.64 -15.98
C ASP A 97 -6.62 8.98 -14.59
N SER A 98 -7.19 8.01 -13.90
CA SER A 98 -7.68 8.16 -12.52
C SER A 98 -6.55 8.14 -11.48
N LEU A 99 -5.38 7.59 -11.84
CA LEU A 99 -4.22 7.49 -10.95
C LEU A 99 -3.39 8.76 -10.82
N LYS A 100 -3.75 9.86 -11.47
CA LYS A 100 -2.94 11.11 -11.49
C LYS A 100 -2.67 11.72 -10.12
N ARG A 101 -3.54 11.46 -9.14
CA ARG A 101 -3.39 11.91 -7.75
C ARG A 101 -2.71 10.88 -6.85
N VAL A 102 -2.54 9.66 -7.35
CA VAL A 102 -1.89 8.59 -6.60
C VAL A 102 -0.39 8.76 -6.68
N GLU A 103 0.22 9.03 -5.54
CA GLU A 103 1.67 9.24 -5.46
C GLU A 103 2.44 7.94 -5.26
N GLY A 104 1.81 6.93 -4.67
CA GLY A 104 2.49 5.69 -4.36
C GLY A 104 1.57 4.50 -4.12
N LEU A 105 2.21 3.33 -4.09
CA LEU A 105 1.58 2.04 -3.91
C LEU A 105 2.27 1.26 -2.81
N ILE A 106 1.52 0.79 -1.82
CA ILE A 106 1.96 -0.19 -0.84
C ILE A 106 1.28 -1.53 -1.16
N VAL A 107 2.07 -2.58 -1.35
CA VAL A 107 1.56 -3.93 -1.55
C VAL A 107 1.98 -4.81 -0.37
N SER A 108 1.09 -4.92 0.60
CA SER A 108 1.22 -5.79 1.76
C SER A 108 0.87 -7.22 1.37
N ALA A 109 1.78 -7.87 0.67
CA ALA A 109 1.65 -9.24 0.21
C ALA A 109 3.03 -9.87 0.05
N CYS A 110 3.18 -11.14 0.47
CA CYS A 110 4.44 -11.87 0.40
C CYS A 110 4.88 -12.10 -1.06
N ASP A 111 6.19 -12.04 -1.31
CA ASP A 111 6.82 -12.44 -2.59
C ASP A 111 6.31 -11.73 -3.85
N VAL A 112 5.61 -10.61 -3.72
CA VAL A 112 5.03 -9.89 -4.88
C VAL A 112 6.12 -9.21 -5.70
N PHE A 113 7.16 -8.69 -5.05
CA PHE A 113 8.29 -8.03 -5.71
C PHE A 113 9.56 -8.91 -5.75
N SER A 114 9.40 -10.22 -5.60
CA SER A 114 10.52 -11.18 -5.60
C SER A 114 11.17 -11.38 -6.98
N SER A 115 10.50 -10.98 -8.05
CA SER A 115 10.99 -11.17 -9.41
C SER A 115 11.39 -9.85 -10.04
N LYS A 116 12.67 -9.76 -10.42
CA LYS A 116 13.24 -8.79 -11.35
C LYS A 116 12.93 -7.31 -11.09
N GLU A 117 13.90 -6.55 -10.64
CA GLU A 117 13.85 -5.09 -10.49
C GLU A 117 13.19 -4.36 -11.67
N GLY A 118 13.34 -4.87 -12.89
CA GLY A 118 12.73 -4.30 -14.09
C GLY A 118 11.19 -4.32 -14.11
N GLU A 119 10.54 -5.24 -13.43
CA GLU A 119 9.07 -5.31 -13.42
C GLU A 119 8.46 -4.22 -12.53
N LEU A 120 9.06 -3.96 -11.37
CA LEU A 120 8.64 -2.87 -10.48
C LEU A 120 8.88 -1.51 -11.14
N LEU A 121 10.06 -1.30 -11.73
CA LEU A 121 10.38 -0.07 -12.46
C LEU A 121 9.42 0.16 -13.63
N ASN A 122 9.07 -0.89 -14.37
CA ASN A 122 8.06 -0.84 -15.41
C ASN A 122 6.68 -0.45 -14.89
N LEU A 123 6.26 -1.01 -13.76
CA LEU A 123 4.99 -0.64 -13.14
C LEU A 123 4.98 0.86 -12.79
N LEU A 124 6.00 1.36 -12.11
CA LEU A 124 6.13 2.77 -11.75
C LEU A 124 6.09 3.69 -12.97
N THR A 125 6.87 3.37 -13.99
CA THR A 125 6.95 4.16 -15.23
C THR A 125 5.61 4.21 -15.96
N GLN A 126 4.89 3.10 -16.01
CA GLN A 126 3.64 3.01 -16.77
C GLN A 126 2.45 3.60 -16.02
N THR A 127 2.38 3.46 -14.70
CA THR A 127 1.30 4.04 -13.87
C THR A 127 1.53 5.51 -13.54
N GLY A 128 2.78 5.96 -13.54
CA GLY A 128 3.17 7.28 -13.07
C GLY A 128 3.33 7.38 -11.56
N PHE A 129 3.29 6.26 -10.84
CA PHE A 129 3.58 6.25 -9.40
C PHE A 129 5.03 6.68 -9.16
N ARG A 130 5.24 7.45 -8.11
CA ARG A 130 6.57 7.91 -7.72
C ARG A 130 7.36 6.85 -6.99
N TRP A 131 6.64 5.98 -6.28
CA TRP A 131 7.22 4.90 -5.48
C TRP A 131 6.23 3.74 -5.34
N ALA A 132 6.79 2.58 -5.05
CA ALA A 132 6.04 1.43 -4.55
C ALA A 132 6.85 0.73 -3.47
N VAL A 133 6.15 0.21 -2.48
CA VAL A 133 6.69 -0.58 -1.38
C VAL A 133 5.98 -1.92 -1.32
N GLY A 134 6.74 -2.97 -1.03
CA GLY A 134 6.21 -4.33 -0.86
C GLY A 134 7.34 -5.29 -0.54
N TYR A 135 7.05 -6.56 -0.48
CA TYR A 135 7.96 -7.58 0.03
C TYR A 135 8.46 -8.50 -1.07
N SER A 136 9.77 -8.77 -1.04
CA SER A 136 10.44 -9.75 -1.90
C SER A 136 10.61 -11.12 -1.21
N CYS A 137 10.07 -11.28 -0.02
CA CYS A 137 10.12 -12.50 0.79
C CYS A 137 8.82 -12.69 1.56
N THR A 138 8.70 -13.82 2.23
CA THR A 138 7.61 -14.07 3.19
C THR A 138 7.83 -13.22 4.44
N ILE A 139 6.80 -12.54 4.88
CA ILE A 139 6.79 -11.73 6.11
C ILE A 139 5.56 -12.05 6.94
N GLY A 140 5.71 -12.04 8.27
CA GLY A 140 4.57 -12.19 9.18
C GLY A 140 3.65 -10.97 9.13
N TRP A 141 2.34 -11.21 9.14
CA TRP A 141 1.31 -10.18 9.03
C TRP A 141 1.52 -9.00 10.00
N PHE A 142 1.79 -9.29 11.27
CA PHE A 142 1.98 -8.23 12.27
C PHE A 142 3.23 -7.39 12.01
N HIS A 143 4.33 -8.02 11.58
CA HIS A 143 5.56 -7.31 11.27
C HIS A 143 5.39 -6.40 10.04
N SER A 144 4.74 -6.88 8.99
CA SER A 144 4.44 -6.06 7.81
C SER A 144 3.57 -4.86 8.19
N THR A 145 2.53 -5.07 8.98
CA THR A 145 1.62 -4.01 9.43
C THR A 145 2.36 -2.91 10.20
N LEU A 146 3.30 -3.25 11.09
CA LEU A 146 4.09 -2.26 11.83
C LEU A 146 5.00 -1.44 10.91
N ILE A 147 5.69 -2.09 9.98
CA ILE A 147 6.55 -1.43 8.99
C ILE A 147 5.72 -0.45 8.14
N GLU A 148 4.59 -0.92 7.65
CA GLU A 148 3.70 -0.14 6.81
C GLU A 148 3.07 1.03 7.56
N LEU A 149 2.70 0.83 8.83
CA LEU A 149 2.18 1.89 9.69
C LEU A 149 3.23 3.00 9.91
N ALA A 150 4.50 2.65 10.07
CA ALA A 150 5.56 3.66 10.19
C ALA A 150 5.68 4.50 8.90
N ILE A 151 5.62 3.86 7.73
CA ILE A 151 5.61 4.56 6.44
C ILE A 151 4.38 5.47 6.32
N GLN A 152 3.20 4.97 6.68
CA GLN A 152 1.95 5.71 6.61
C GLN A 152 1.96 6.92 7.56
N ASN A 153 2.47 6.75 8.79
CA ASN A 153 2.62 7.84 9.75
C ASN A 153 3.57 8.91 9.22
N ALA A 154 4.73 8.52 8.69
CA ALA A 154 5.68 9.47 8.12
C ALA A 154 5.09 10.24 6.91
N LEU A 155 4.28 9.58 6.06
CA LEU A 155 3.56 10.23 4.96
C LEU A 155 2.52 11.23 5.46
N ALA A 156 1.86 10.94 6.59
CA ALA A 156 0.86 11.80 7.22
C ALA A 156 1.51 13.03 7.90
N GLU A 157 2.66 12.84 8.55
CA GLU A 157 3.39 13.91 9.24
C GLU A 157 4.05 14.90 8.27
N GLN A 158 4.32 14.48 7.03
CA GLN A 158 4.96 15.35 6.03
C GLN A 158 3.94 15.90 5.02
N PRO A 159 3.25 17.01 5.35
CA PRO A 159 2.30 17.63 4.43
C PRO A 159 3.00 18.21 3.20
N ASP A 160 4.26 18.56 3.32
CA ASP A 160 5.04 19.08 2.19
C ASP A 160 5.86 17.96 1.53
N THR A 161 5.70 17.92 0.29
CA THR A 161 6.24 17.09 -0.76
C THR A 161 7.74 17.28 -1.00
N THR A 162 8.51 17.63 0.03
CA THR A 162 9.97 17.81 -0.09
C THR A 162 10.67 16.56 -0.60
N TYR A 163 10.20 15.36 -0.22
CA TYR A 163 10.68 14.09 -0.77
C TYR A 163 10.29 13.91 -2.26
N ARG A 164 9.30 14.64 -2.75
CA ARG A 164 8.89 14.62 -4.17
C ARG A 164 9.90 15.27 -5.11
N ARG A 165 10.87 16.01 -4.59
CA ARG A 165 11.79 16.81 -5.42
C ARG A 165 12.92 16.01 -6.05
N SER A 166 13.27 14.84 -5.50
CA SER A 166 14.29 13.97 -6.09
C SER A 166 14.17 12.53 -5.58
N GLN A 167 14.67 11.55 -6.35
CA GLN A 167 14.71 10.15 -5.93
C GLN A 167 15.58 9.93 -4.67
N GLY A 168 16.66 10.69 -4.51
CA GLY A 168 17.50 10.62 -3.31
C GLY A 168 16.72 10.99 -2.05
N LYS A 169 15.96 12.07 -2.09
CA LYS A 169 15.12 12.49 -0.96
C LYS A 169 14.01 11.50 -0.64
N LEU A 170 13.47 10.83 -1.63
CA LEU A 170 12.49 9.76 -1.42
C LEU A 170 13.13 8.55 -0.71
N ALA A 171 14.32 8.15 -1.11
CA ALA A 171 15.05 7.07 -0.45
C ALA A 171 15.40 7.42 1.00
N ASP A 172 15.84 8.66 1.26
CA ASP A 172 16.11 9.16 2.61
C ASP A 172 14.85 9.18 3.47
N PHE A 173 13.73 9.62 2.91
CA PHE A 173 12.42 9.59 3.59
C PHE A 173 12.05 8.18 4.06
N PHE A 174 12.12 7.18 3.19
CA PHE A 174 11.80 5.80 3.59
C PHE A 174 12.81 5.24 4.59
N ARG A 175 14.09 5.58 4.47
CA ARG A 175 15.12 5.18 5.44
C ARG A 175 14.85 5.77 6.81
N GLU A 176 14.46 7.03 6.89
CA GLU A 176 14.08 7.71 8.13
C GLU A 176 12.81 7.10 8.74
N ALA A 177 11.75 6.92 7.95
CA ALA A 177 10.51 6.28 8.40
C ALA A 177 10.76 4.88 8.99
N LEU A 178 11.70 4.12 8.41
CA LEU A 178 12.04 2.77 8.86
C LEU A 178 13.14 2.75 9.94
N SER A 179 13.76 3.87 10.27
CA SER A 179 14.85 3.94 11.26
C SER A 179 14.39 3.50 12.67
N LEU A 180 13.12 3.66 12.98
CA LEU A 180 12.50 3.17 14.21
C LEU A 180 12.72 1.66 14.44
N PHE A 181 12.84 0.88 13.37
CA PHE A 181 13.08 -0.57 13.43
C PHE A 181 14.55 -0.92 13.51
N ASN A 182 15.45 -0.03 13.07
CA ASN A 182 16.90 -0.25 13.15
C ASN A 182 17.46 -0.09 14.57
N HIS A 183 16.72 0.56 15.46
CA HIS A 183 17.06 0.71 16.88
C HIS A 183 16.37 -0.32 17.78
N ALA A 184 15.40 -1.07 17.25
CA ALA A 184 14.93 -2.28 17.89
C ALA A 184 16.08 -3.29 17.85
N HIS A 185 16.67 -3.58 19.03
CA HIS A 185 17.77 -4.52 19.22
C HIS A 185 17.64 -5.75 18.33
N PRO A 186 18.75 -6.26 17.77
CA PRO A 186 18.74 -7.60 17.26
C PRO A 186 18.24 -8.47 18.41
N LEU A 187 17.10 -9.10 18.20
CA LEU A 187 16.64 -10.18 19.06
C LEU A 187 17.69 -11.28 18.87
N GLU A 188 18.58 -11.42 19.85
CA GLU A 188 19.43 -12.59 20.00
C GLU A 188 18.58 -13.86 20.22
#